data_aad48121557915cf16969124c4179e82
#
_entry.id   aad48121557915cf16969124c4179e82
#
_cell.length_a   1.000
_cell.length_b   1.000
_cell.length_c   1.000
_cell.angle_alpha   90.00
_cell.angle_beta   90.00
_cell.angle_gamma   90.00
#
_symmetry.space_group_name_H-M   'P 1'
#
loop_
_entity.id
_entity.type
_entity.pdbx_description
1 polymer ?
#
loop_
_entity_poly.entity_id
_entity_poly.type
_entity_poly.pdbx_seq_one_letter_code
_entity_poly.pdbx_strand_id
1 'polypeptide(L)'
;EGIMDIRLIYFDIPFWRAEVARLPLFIASIKFDDVRITDDDNSYLKENGKLKDGTLIPFRQLPVLVIDGQSVAQTGGIARICGKLSGMYPEDIIEAGKVDQIIDTVTDINELLNPSMRENDPMKKRAMRIELTNKDLPRYFGYLEEILKANSSHWFVGNNMSIADIAVWSLLGWIAEGVLDDIPPEITNPFERLKKVYNEVGKNPFVREWKKKTYSHDESSSDEYNLDIPESI
;
A
#
# COMPACT_ATOMS: atom_id res chain seq x y z
N GLU A 1 -23.64 10.21 -18.94
CA GLU A 1 -22.24 10.17 -18.48
C GLU A 1 -21.69 8.82 -18.89
N GLY A 2 -20.63 8.81 -19.74
CA GLY A 2 -20.00 7.56 -20.18
C GLY A 2 -19.35 6.83 -19.02
N ILE A 3 -19.36 5.48 -19.07
CA ILE A 3 -18.65 4.67 -18.08
C ILE A 3 -17.16 4.85 -18.35
N MET A 4 -16.40 5.32 -17.35
CA MET A 4 -14.93 5.41 -17.42
C MET A 4 -14.34 4.00 -17.61
N ASP A 5 -13.45 3.84 -18.57
CA ASP A 5 -12.64 2.64 -18.72
C ASP A 5 -11.39 2.76 -17.85
N ILE A 6 -11.33 1.98 -16.76
CA ILE A 6 -10.25 2.04 -15.77
C ILE A 6 -9.51 0.70 -15.75
N ARG A 7 -8.19 0.75 -15.94
CA ARG A 7 -7.31 -0.41 -15.82
C ARG A 7 -6.18 -0.07 -14.85
N LEU A 8 -5.91 -0.94 -13.90
CA LEU A 8 -4.76 -0.84 -13.01
C LEU A 8 -3.78 -1.96 -13.33
N ILE A 9 -2.56 -1.61 -13.67
CA ILE A 9 -1.53 -2.54 -14.13
C ILE A 9 -0.46 -2.65 -13.04
N TYR A 10 -0.30 -3.85 -12.49
CA TYR A 10 0.70 -4.16 -11.48
C TYR A 10 1.02 -5.66 -11.43
N PHE A 11 1.95 -6.03 -10.55
CA PHE A 11 2.26 -7.43 -10.26
C PHE A 11 1.17 -8.11 -9.43
N ASP A 12 1.16 -9.45 -9.46
CA ASP A 12 0.31 -10.26 -8.60
C ASP A 12 0.98 -10.48 -7.23
N ILE A 13 1.02 -9.42 -6.44
CA ILE A 13 1.55 -9.41 -5.07
C ILE A 13 0.58 -8.70 -4.13
N PRO A 14 0.37 -9.25 -2.92
CA PRO A 14 -0.47 -8.61 -1.91
C PRO A 14 0.25 -7.42 -1.24
N PHE A 15 -0.52 -6.52 -0.62
CA PHE A 15 -0.06 -5.42 0.23
C PHE A 15 0.87 -4.43 -0.45
N TRP A 16 1.32 -4.40 -1.52
CA TRP A 16 2.32 -3.50 -2.07
C TRP A 16 1.72 -2.20 -2.64
N ARG A 17 2.46 -1.54 -3.50
CA ARG A 17 2.17 -0.19 -4.01
C ARG A 17 0.83 -0.04 -4.73
N ALA A 18 0.24 -1.11 -5.26
CA ALA A 18 -1.03 -1.02 -5.99
C ALA A 18 -2.26 -1.06 -5.08
N GLU A 19 -2.17 -1.55 -3.85
CA GLU A 19 -3.33 -1.66 -2.97
C GLU A 19 -3.94 -0.29 -2.60
N VAL A 20 -3.13 0.77 -2.56
CA VAL A 20 -3.61 2.14 -2.36
C VAL A 20 -4.48 2.66 -3.52
N ALA A 21 -4.49 1.96 -4.64
CA ALA A 21 -5.38 2.22 -5.78
C ALA A 21 -6.51 1.19 -5.87
N ARG A 22 -6.19 -0.10 -5.72
CA ARG A 22 -7.17 -1.20 -5.79
C ARG A 22 -8.27 -1.08 -4.76
N LEU A 23 -7.89 -0.89 -3.49
CA LEU A 23 -8.83 -0.85 -2.39
C LEU A 23 -9.81 0.32 -2.45
N PRO A 24 -9.40 1.58 -2.70
CA PRO A 24 -10.34 2.67 -2.84
C PRO A 24 -11.37 2.43 -3.95
N LEU A 25 -10.94 1.96 -5.11
CA LEU A 25 -11.84 1.64 -6.22
C LEU A 25 -12.81 0.52 -5.84
N PHE A 26 -12.32 -0.54 -5.21
CA PHE A 26 -13.14 -1.67 -4.80
C PHE A 26 -14.15 -1.30 -3.71
N ILE A 27 -13.73 -0.57 -2.67
CA ILE A 27 -14.60 -0.11 -1.58
C ILE A 27 -15.73 0.79 -2.10
N ALA A 28 -15.42 1.66 -3.07
CA ALA A 28 -16.42 2.53 -3.70
C ALA A 28 -17.25 1.84 -4.80
N SER A 29 -17.06 0.53 -5.00
CA SER A 29 -17.73 -0.24 -6.06
C SER A 29 -17.52 0.33 -7.47
N ILE A 30 -16.38 0.96 -7.69
CA ILE A 30 -15.96 1.46 -9.01
C ILE A 30 -15.39 0.29 -9.80
N LYS A 31 -15.96 0.03 -10.97
CA LYS A 31 -15.48 -1.04 -11.84
C LYS A 31 -14.13 -0.68 -12.43
N PHE A 32 -13.17 -1.59 -12.35
CA PHE A 32 -11.87 -1.49 -13.00
C PHE A 32 -11.33 -2.87 -13.39
N ASP A 33 -10.45 -2.92 -14.36
CA ASP A 33 -9.72 -4.11 -14.73
C ASP A 33 -8.41 -4.16 -13.95
N ASP A 34 -8.27 -5.15 -13.07
CA ASP A 34 -7.05 -5.41 -12.30
C ASP A 34 -6.10 -6.28 -13.14
N VAL A 35 -5.25 -5.61 -13.93
CA VAL A 35 -4.31 -6.28 -14.83
C VAL A 35 -3.05 -6.68 -14.08
N ARG A 36 -2.91 -7.96 -13.80
CA ARG A 36 -1.76 -8.55 -13.11
C ARG A 36 -0.80 -9.13 -14.12
N ILE A 37 0.38 -8.53 -14.22
CA ILE A 37 1.37 -8.87 -15.25
C ILE A 37 2.30 -9.99 -14.79
N THR A 38 2.83 -10.71 -15.78
CA THR A 38 3.85 -11.74 -15.61
C THR A 38 5.27 -11.14 -15.66
N ASP A 39 6.28 -11.96 -15.34
CA ASP A 39 7.69 -11.57 -15.48
C ASP A 39 8.06 -11.31 -16.93
N ASP A 40 7.48 -12.04 -17.88
CA ASP A 40 7.68 -11.81 -19.32
C ASP A 40 7.12 -10.45 -19.75
N ASP A 41 5.93 -10.08 -19.26
CA ASP A 41 5.36 -8.75 -19.52
C ASP A 41 6.21 -7.65 -18.90
N ASN A 42 6.74 -7.87 -17.69
CA ASN A 42 7.65 -6.94 -17.04
C ASN A 42 8.95 -6.76 -17.84
N SER A 43 9.56 -7.84 -18.31
CA SER A 43 10.74 -7.80 -19.16
C SER A 43 10.47 -7.02 -20.44
N TYR A 44 9.34 -7.28 -21.10
CA TYR A 44 8.94 -6.59 -22.31
C TYR A 44 8.74 -5.09 -22.09
N LEU A 45 8.01 -4.69 -21.03
CA LEU A 45 7.78 -3.27 -20.73
C LEU A 45 9.06 -2.51 -20.36
N LYS A 46 9.99 -3.15 -19.67
CA LYS A 46 11.30 -2.55 -19.33
C LYS A 46 12.09 -2.21 -20.59
N GLU A 47 12.02 -3.06 -21.61
CA GLU A 47 12.71 -2.83 -22.88
C GLU A 47 11.96 -1.81 -23.76
N ASN A 48 10.63 -1.92 -23.87
CA ASN A 48 9.84 -1.24 -24.88
C ASN A 48 9.08 0.01 -24.36
N GLY A 49 8.95 0.20 -23.05
CA GLY A 49 8.20 1.31 -22.45
C GLY A 49 6.67 1.20 -22.62
N LYS A 50 6.18 0.02 -23.00
CA LYS A 50 4.76 -0.27 -23.23
C LYS A 50 4.48 -1.76 -23.02
N LEU A 51 3.23 -2.12 -22.82
CA LEU A 51 2.76 -3.50 -22.89
C LEU A 51 2.64 -3.98 -24.35
N LYS A 52 2.46 -5.30 -24.53
CA LYS A 52 2.27 -5.93 -25.85
C LYS A 52 1.02 -5.42 -26.59
N ASP A 53 -0.01 -4.97 -25.85
CA ASP A 53 -1.22 -4.35 -26.39
C ASP A 53 -1.05 -2.88 -26.79
N GLY A 54 0.16 -2.31 -26.62
CA GLY A 54 0.47 -0.93 -26.94
C GLY A 54 0.27 0.06 -25.80
N THR A 55 -0.26 -0.35 -24.65
CA THR A 55 -0.46 0.51 -23.48
C THR A 55 0.87 1.10 -23.01
N LEU A 56 0.98 2.41 -22.97
CA LEU A 56 2.19 3.10 -22.54
C LEU A 56 2.44 2.90 -21.05
N ILE A 57 3.69 2.63 -20.67
CA ILE A 57 4.15 2.50 -19.29
C ILE A 57 5.14 3.62 -18.99
N PRO A 58 4.67 4.77 -18.49
CA PRO A 58 5.53 5.90 -18.17
C PRO A 58 6.64 5.47 -17.20
N PHE A 59 7.86 6.00 -17.42
CA PHE A 59 9.07 5.67 -16.64
C PHE A 59 9.44 4.17 -16.65
N ARG A 60 8.78 3.33 -17.45
CA ARG A 60 8.95 1.86 -17.46
C ARG A 60 8.85 1.25 -16.06
N GLN A 61 7.98 1.81 -15.23
CA GLN A 61 7.77 1.42 -13.83
C GLN A 61 6.28 1.17 -13.56
N LEU A 62 6.01 0.31 -12.60
CA LEU A 62 4.67 -0.03 -12.13
C LEU A 62 4.49 0.40 -10.66
N PRO A 63 3.26 0.67 -10.21
CA PRO A 63 1.98 0.52 -10.94
C PRO A 63 1.75 1.60 -12.00
N VAL A 64 0.81 1.32 -12.92
CA VAL A 64 0.25 2.28 -13.88
C VAL A 64 -1.28 2.20 -13.85
N LEU A 65 -1.91 3.34 -13.73
CA LEU A 65 -3.35 3.51 -13.89
C LEU A 65 -3.63 4.01 -15.32
N VAL A 66 -4.55 3.36 -16.00
CA VAL A 66 -5.03 3.81 -17.33
C VAL A 66 -6.49 4.20 -17.19
N ILE A 67 -6.84 5.42 -17.56
CA ILE A 67 -8.21 5.91 -17.60
C ILE A 67 -8.50 6.41 -19.02
N ASP A 68 -9.50 5.82 -19.68
CA ASP A 68 -9.89 6.17 -21.05
C ASP A 68 -8.68 6.25 -22.00
N GLY A 69 -7.77 5.27 -21.89
CA GLY A 69 -6.56 5.15 -22.69
C GLY A 69 -5.39 6.05 -22.25
N GLN A 70 -5.54 6.88 -21.22
CA GLN A 70 -4.49 7.74 -20.70
C GLN A 70 -3.76 7.09 -19.52
N SER A 71 -2.44 6.88 -19.66
CA SER A 71 -1.60 6.25 -18.64
C SER A 71 -1.06 7.26 -17.63
N VAL A 72 -1.21 6.95 -16.35
CA VAL A 72 -0.64 7.69 -15.21
C VAL A 72 0.21 6.73 -14.40
N ALA A 73 1.46 7.12 -14.15
CA ALA A 73 2.39 6.40 -13.29
C ALA A 73 2.59 7.13 -11.95
N GLN A 74 3.42 6.55 -11.11
CA GLN A 74 3.75 6.99 -9.75
C GLN A 74 2.62 6.74 -8.73
N THR A 75 2.95 5.94 -7.71
CA THR A 75 2.00 5.49 -6.69
C THR A 75 1.20 6.62 -6.06
N GLY A 76 1.84 7.74 -5.69
CA GLY A 76 1.15 8.89 -5.10
C GLY A 76 0.15 9.56 -6.04
N GLY A 77 0.51 9.74 -7.32
CA GLY A 77 -0.39 10.30 -8.34
C GLY A 77 -1.60 9.40 -8.58
N ILE A 78 -1.37 8.09 -8.68
CA ILE A 78 -2.42 7.08 -8.85
C ILE A 78 -3.33 7.04 -7.62
N ALA A 79 -2.77 7.04 -6.42
CA ALA A 79 -3.52 7.04 -5.17
C ALA A 79 -4.47 8.24 -5.07
N ARG A 80 -3.99 9.44 -5.42
CA ARG A 80 -4.81 10.67 -5.41
C ARG A 80 -5.98 10.58 -6.39
N ILE A 81 -5.76 10.07 -7.59
CA ILE A 81 -6.84 9.86 -8.57
C ILE A 81 -7.87 8.87 -8.01
N CYS A 82 -7.44 7.70 -7.57
CA CYS A 82 -8.33 6.69 -7.02
C CYS A 82 -9.04 7.18 -5.75
N GLY A 83 -8.35 7.93 -4.90
CA GLY A 83 -8.92 8.55 -3.71
C GLY A 83 -10.01 9.58 -4.04
N LYS A 84 -9.80 10.41 -5.06
CA LYS A 84 -10.81 11.36 -5.53
C LYS A 84 -12.02 10.66 -6.13
N LEU A 85 -11.81 9.65 -6.96
CA LEU A 85 -12.90 8.86 -7.56
C LEU A 85 -13.74 8.14 -6.50
N SER A 86 -13.13 7.67 -5.44
CA SER A 86 -13.78 6.90 -4.37
C SER A 86 -14.32 7.74 -3.21
N GLY A 87 -14.06 9.04 -3.19
CA GLY A 87 -14.39 9.92 -2.05
C GLY A 87 -13.49 9.72 -0.81
N MET A 88 -12.33 9.04 -0.97
CA MET A 88 -11.37 8.76 0.11
C MET A 88 -10.17 9.72 0.12
N TYR A 89 -10.29 10.86 -0.53
CA TYR A 89 -9.31 11.95 -0.55
C TYR A 89 -10.03 13.26 -0.25
N PRO A 90 -9.56 14.05 0.73
CA PRO A 90 -10.24 15.27 1.17
C PRO A 90 -10.30 16.36 0.08
N GLU A 91 -11.36 17.17 0.11
CA GLU A 91 -11.46 18.37 -0.72
C GLU A 91 -10.75 19.58 -0.08
N ASP A 92 -10.70 19.62 1.26
CA ASP A 92 -9.95 20.65 1.99
C ASP A 92 -8.47 20.55 1.66
N ILE A 93 -7.88 21.68 1.27
CA ILE A 93 -6.50 21.73 0.77
C ILE A 93 -5.46 21.34 1.84
N ILE A 94 -5.72 21.63 3.11
CA ILE A 94 -4.82 21.29 4.20
C ILE A 94 -4.94 19.81 4.55
N GLU A 95 -6.16 19.29 4.61
CA GLU A 95 -6.38 17.85 4.83
C GLU A 95 -5.83 17.03 3.67
N ALA A 96 -6.01 17.48 2.43
CA ALA A 96 -5.41 16.87 1.25
C ALA A 96 -3.89 16.82 1.36
N GLY A 97 -3.25 17.93 1.74
CA GLY A 97 -1.80 17.97 1.98
C GLY A 97 -1.34 17.03 3.12
N LYS A 98 -2.16 16.86 4.17
CA LYS A 98 -1.88 15.89 5.24
C LYS A 98 -2.00 14.44 4.76
N VAL A 99 -2.93 14.13 3.88
CA VAL A 99 -3.00 12.81 3.22
C VAL A 99 -1.76 12.57 2.37
N ASP A 100 -1.37 13.57 1.57
CA ASP A 100 -0.20 13.49 0.70
C ASP A 100 1.09 13.24 1.47
N GLN A 101 1.32 13.94 2.59
CA GLN A 101 2.51 13.73 3.42
C GLN A 101 2.63 12.29 3.92
N ILE A 102 1.51 11.61 4.23
CA ILE A 102 1.53 10.20 4.65
C ILE A 102 1.87 9.29 3.48
N ILE A 103 1.28 9.51 2.31
CA ILE A 103 1.57 8.73 1.10
C ILE A 103 3.03 8.86 0.69
N ASP A 104 3.56 10.09 0.73
CA ASP A 104 4.95 10.35 0.40
C ASP A 104 5.90 9.74 1.45
N THR A 105 5.54 9.77 2.74
CA THR A 105 6.29 9.07 3.80
C THR A 105 6.32 7.55 3.58
N VAL A 106 5.21 6.94 3.19
CA VAL A 106 5.18 5.51 2.83
C VAL A 106 6.09 5.23 1.62
N THR A 107 6.13 6.14 0.66
CA THR A 107 7.05 6.04 -0.48
C THR A 107 8.51 6.09 -0.02
N ASP A 108 8.87 7.02 0.87
CA ASP A 108 10.23 7.11 1.44
C ASP A 108 10.64 5.81 2.15
N ILE A 109 9.74 5.23 2.95
CA ILE A 109 9.99 3.94 3.61
C ILE A 109 10.19 2.82 2.58
N ASN A 110 9.37 2.78 1.53
CA ASN A 110 9.53 1.82 0.45
C ASN A 110 10.88 1.98 -0.27
N GLU A 111 11.36 3.20 -0.47
CA GLU A 111 12.68 3.45 -1.07
C GLU A 111 13.83 2.99 -0.15
N LEU A 112 13.67 3.08 1.15
CA LEU A 112 14.63 2.51 2.11
C LEU A 112 14.66 0.97 2.07
N LEU A 113 13.53 0.32 1.82
CA LEU A 113 13.42 -1.15 1.70
C LEU A 113 13.98 -1.68 0.36
N ASN A 114 13.83 -0.93 -0.72
CA ASN A 114 14.16 -1.35 -2.08
C ASN A 114 15.57 -1.93 -2.26
N PRO A 115 16.66 -1.35 -1.72
CA PRO A 115 18.00 -1.92 -1.88
C PRO A 115 18.09 -3.35 -1.36
N SER A 116 17.50 -3.62 -0.18
CA SER A 116 17.51 -4.96 0.40
C SER A 116 16.67 -5.97 -0.39
N MET A 117 15.64 -5.50 -1.10
CA MET A 117 14.80 -6.36 -1.95
C MET A 117 15.50 -6.77 -3.24
N ARG A 118 16.47 -5.99 -3.69
CA ARG A 118 17.26 -6.24 -4.91
C ARG A 118 18.57 -6.94 -4.63
N GLU A 119 18.95 -7.09 -3.36
CA GLU A 119 20.20 -7.73 -2.96
C GLU A 119 20.08 -9.26 -3.11
N ASN A 120 21.00 -9.84 -3.87
CA ASN A 120 21.04 -11.28 -4.14
C ASN A 120 21.89 -12.05 -3.13
N ASP A 121 22.82 -11.40 -2.43
CA ASP A 121 23.60 -12.02 -1.38
C ASP A 121 22.76 -12.10 -0.08
N PRO A 122 22.41 -13.31 0.40
CA PRO A 122 21.54 -13.46 1.57
C PRO A 122 22.10 -12.82 2.84
N MET A 123 23.44 -12.84 3.01
CA MET A 123 24.07 -12.25 4.21
C MET A 123 24.02 -10.73 4.18
N LYS A 124 24.26 -10.13 3.01
CA LYS A 124 24.14 -8.67 2.83
C LYS A 124 22.70 -8.22 2.96
N LYS A 125 21.75 -8.93 2.33
CA LYS A 125 20.32 -8.67 2.45
C LYS A 125 19.91 -8.65 3.92
N ARG A 126 20.28 -9.68 4.67
CA ARG A 126 19.99 -9.78 6.10
C ARG A 126 20.59 -8.63 6.90
N ALA A 127 21.84 -8.27 6.65
CA ALA A 127 22.50 -7.15 7.33
C ALA A 127 21.74 -5.83 7.09
N MET A 128 21.33 -5.55 5.85
CA MET A 128 20.54 -4.38 5.50
C MET A 128 19.17 -4.38 6.21
N ARG A 129 18.50 -5.54 6.29
CA ARG A 129 17.20 -5.68 6.98
C ARG A 129 17.31 -5.47 8.48
N ILE A 130 18.39 -5.97 9.11
CA ILE A 130 18.69 -5.73 10.54
C ILE A 130 18.93 -4.24 10.80
N GLU A 131 19.66 -3.55 9.93
CA GLU A 131 19.89 -2.11 10.07
C GLU A 131 18.57 -1.32 9.96
N LEU A 132 17.73 -1.63 8.96
CA LEU A 132 16.41 -1.02 8.82
C LEU A 132 15.53 -1.25 10.05
N THR A 133 15.53 -2.47 10.59
CA THR A 133 14.75 -2.85 11.78
C THR A 133 15.19 -2.09 13.04
N ASN A 134 16.49 -1.85 13.18
CA ASN A 134 17.04 -1.20 14.38
C ASN A 134 17.05 0.33 14.31
N LYS A 135 16.91 0.93 13.13
CA LYS A 135 17.14 2.36 12.94
C LYS A 135 16.00 3.06 12.22
N ASP A 136 15.85 2.78 10.92
CA ASP A 136 15.01 3.60 10.07
C ASP A 136 13.51 3.31 10.25
N LEU A 137 13.11 2.05 10.28
CA LEU A 137 11.70 1.69 10.45
C LEU A 137 11.12 2.17 11.78
N PRO A 138 11.74 1.93 12.96
CA PRO A 138 11.23 2.45 14.22
C PRO A 138 11.14 3.98 14.24
N ARG A 139 12.08 4.68 13.62
CA ARG A 139 12.07 6.13 13.53
C ARG A 139 10.86 6.64 12.72
N TYR A 140 10.62 6.09 11.54
CA TYR A 140 9.46 6.48 10.72
C TYR A 140 8.14 6.07 11.36
N PHE A 141 8.06 4.89 11.97
CA PHE A 141 6.85 4.46 12.70
C PHE A 141 6.58 5.37 13.89
N GLY A 142 7.63 5.85 14.58
CA GLY A 142 7.51 6.86 15.63
C GLY A 142 6.87 8.16 15.12
N TYR A 143 7.31 8.67 13.98
CA TYR A 143 6.72 9.88 13.38
C TYR A 143 5.26 9.70 12.98
N LEU A 144 4.93 8.56 12.36
CA LEU A 144 3.54 8.23 12.01
C LEU A 144 2.66 8.08 13.26
N GLU A 145 3.19 7.46 14.33
CA GLU A 145 2.52 7.31 15.61
C GLU A 145 2.22 8.67 16.25
N GLU A 146 3.18 9.62 16.22
CA GLU A 146 3.00 10.97 16.72
C GLU A 146 1.89 11.73 15.96
N ILE A 147 1.84 11.61 14.63
CA ILE A 147 0.78 12.20 13.81
C ILE A 147 -0.59 11.64 14.21
N LEU A 148 -0.70 10.33 14.39
CA LEU A 148 -1.94 9.68 14.83
C LEU A 148 -2.35 10.13 16.24
N LYS A 149 -1.41 10.30 17.16
CA LYS A 149 -1.69 10.81 18.52
C LYS A 149 -2.19 12.25 18.52
N ALA A 150 -1.76 13.06 17.56
CA ALA A 150 -2.19 14.44 17.43
C ALA A 150 -3.60 14.58 16.83
N ASN A 151 -4.14 13.55 16.16
CA ASN A 151 -5.51 13.58 15.66
C ASN A 151 -6.49 13.06 16.73
N SER A 152 -7.69 13.64 16.76
CA SER A 152 -8.75 13.22 17.69
C SER A 152 -9.38 11.88 17.34
N SER A 153 -9.31 11.47 16.07
CA SER A 153 -9.74 10.17 15.58
C SER A 153 -8.60 9.15 15.60
N HIS A 154 -8.87 7.92 15.19
CA HIS A 154 -7.84 6.91 14.97
C HIS A 154 -7.28 6.90 13.54
N TRP A 155 -7.78 7.75 12.65
CA TRP A 155 -7.31 7.91 11.29
C TRP A 155 -6.19 8.95 11.18
N PHE A 156 -5.40 8.91 10.11
CA PHE A 156 -4.35 9.89 9.89
C PHE A 156 -4.87 11.30 9.66
N VAL A 157 -6.02 11.42 8.98
CA VAL A 157 -6.62 12.72 8.64
C VAL A 157 -8.13 12.67 8.83
N GLY A 158 -8.68 13.68 9.45
CA GLY A 158 -10.13 13.80 9.65
C GLY A 158 -10.72 12.68 10.49
N ASN A 159 -11.98 12.33 10.22
CA ASN A 159 -12.75 11.36 11.00
C ASN A 159 -13.08 10.06 10.23
N ASN A 160 -12.67 9.95 8.99
CA ASN A 160 -12.96 8.82 8.12
C ASN A 160 -11.68 8.25 7.52
N MET A 161 -11.72 6.96 7.20
CA MET A 161 -10.64 6.28 6.48
C MET A 161 -10.37 6.97 5.14
N SER A 162 -9.12 7.23 4.87
CA SER A 162 -8.62 7.83 3.63
C SER A 162 -7.58 6.94 2.94
N ILE A 163 -7.14 7.35 1.77
CA ILE A 163 -6.04 6.65 1.07
C ILE A 163 -4.72 6.68 1.85
N ALA A 164 -4.54 7.62 2.80
CA ALA A 164 -3.38 7.63 3.70
C ALA A 164 -3.37 6.39 4.61
N ASP A 165 -4.53 6.04 5.18
CA ASP A 165 -4.68 4.88 6.05
C ASP A 165 -4.47 3.57 5.28
N ILE A 166 -4.96 3.50 4.05
CA ILE A 166 -4.75 2.35 3.15
C ILE A 166 -3.28 2.22 2.76
N ALA A 167 -2.58 3.32 2.49
CA ALA A 167 -1.15 3.29 2.16
C ALA A 167 -0.31 2.72 3.32
N VAL A 168 -0.59 3.16 4.54
CA VAL A 168 0.09 2.65 5.74
C VAL A 168 -0.31 1.20 6.02
N TRP A 169 -1.59 0.84 5.85
CA TRP A 169 -2.04 -0.54 5.96
C TRP A 169 -1.30 -1.47 5.00
N SER A 170 -1.11 -1.07 3.75
CA SER A 170 -0.35 -1.84 2.76
C SER A 170 1.10 -2.06 3.18
N LEU A 171 1.75 -1.02 3.69
CA LEU A 171 3.12 -1.10 4.18
C LEU A 171 3.23 -2.05 5.39
N LEU A 172 2.34 -1.86 6.38
CA LEU A 172 2.36 -2.67 7.60
C LEU A 172 2.00 -4.12 7.34
N GLY A 173 1.12 -4.41 6.37
CA GLY A 173 0.75 -5.76 5.99
C GLY A 173 1.95 -6.59 5.51
N TRP A 174 2.87 -6.00 4.79
CA TRP A 174 4.11 -6.67 4.38
C TRP A 174 4.98 -7.11 5.55
N ILE A 175 4.98 -6.32 6.61
CA ILE A 175 5.73 -6.62 7.84
C ILE A 175 4.93 -7.58 8.71
N ALA A 176 3.68 -7.29 8.97
CA ALA A 176 2.83 -8.05 9.88
C ALA A 176 2.61 -9.50 9.44
N GLU A 177 2.54 -9.75 8.13
CA GLU A 177 2.36 -11.09 7.57
C GLU A 177 3.68 -11.80 7.24
N GLY A 178 4.81 -11.22 7.66
CA GLY A 178 6.12 -11.86 7.52
C GLY A 178 6.62 -11.99 6.08
N VAL A 179 6.08 -11.19 5.15
CA VAL A 179 6.48 -11.20 3.73
C VAL A 179 7.89 -10.64 3.55
N LEU A 180 8.32 -9.75 4.44
CA LEU A 180 9.68 -9.22 4.44
C LEU A 180 10.57 -10.05 5.37
N ASP A 181 11.38 -10.92 4.80
CA ASP A 181 12.38 -11.70 5.53
C ASP A 181 13.23 -10.81 6.44
N ASP A 182 13.60 -11.31 7.61
CA ASP A 182 14.49 -10.65 8.57
C ASP A 182 13.99 -9.30 9.14
N ILE A 183 12.71 -8.94 8.92
CA ILE A 183 12.03 -7.84 9.61
C ILE A 183 10.96 -8.47 10.50
N PRO A 184 11.16 -8.47 11.85
CA PRO A 184 10.20 -9.12 12.74
C PRO A 184 8.88 -8.32 12.79
N PRO A 185 7.71 -8.99 12.71
CA PRO A 185 6.41 -8.33 12.87
C PRO A 185 6.29 -7.52 14.17
N GLU A 186 6.96 -7.97 15.22
CA GLU A 186 7.01 -7.35 16.55
C GLU A 186 7.58 -5.92 16.54
N ILE A 187 8.24 -5.49 15.46
CA ILE A 187 8.72 -4.12 15.29
C ILE A 187 7.59 -3.09 15.44
N THR A 188 6.35 -3.50 15.15
CA THR A 188 5.18 -2.63 15.27
C THR A 188 4.63 -2.52 16.71
N ASN A 189 5.05 -3.41 17.64
CA ASN A 189 4.49 -3.50 18.98
C ASN A 189 4.50 -2.20 19.79
N PRO A 190 5.54 -1.34 19.73
CA PRO A 190 5.56 -0.08 20.46
C PRO A 190 4.58 0.98 19.93
N PHE A 191 3.98 0.77 18.75
CA PHE A 191 3.21 1.79 18.02
C PHE A 191 1.71 1.45 18.03
N GLU A 192 1.04 1.70 19.16
CA GLU A 192 -0.35 1.28 19.40
C GLU A 192 -1.35 1.90 18.42
N ARG A 193 -1.15 3.18 18.07
CA ARG A 193 -2.03 3.89 17.12
C ARG A 193 -1.85 3.37 15.69
N LEU A 194 -0.62 3.06 15.29
CA LEU A 194 -0.36 2.42 14.00
C LEU A 194 -1.02 1.04 13.90
N LYS A 195 -0.88 0.21 14.94
CA LYS A 195 -1.57 -1.09 14.99
C LYS A 195 -3.08 -0.92 14.92
N LYS A 196 -3.63 0.09 15.59
CA LYS A 196 -5.07 0.38 15.53
C LYS A 196 -5.52 0.73 14.11
N VAL A 197 -4.81 1.60 13.40
CA VAL A 197 -5.11 1.89 11.98
C VAL A 197 -5.07 0.62 11.15
N TYR A 198 -4.02 -0.17 11.28
CA TYR A 198 -3.86 -1.44 10.57
C TYR A 198 -5.07 -2.37 10.79
N ASN A 199 -5.47 -2.54 12.03
CA ASN A 199 -6.59 -3.40 12.38
C ASN A 199 -7.93 -2.83 11.91
N GLU A 200 -8.16 -1.53 12.06
CA GLU A 200 -9.42 -0.91 11.63
C GLU A 200 -9.60 -0.94 10.10
N VAL A 201 -8.54 -0.71 9.33
CA VAL A 201 -8.57 -0.93 7.87
C VAL A 201 -8.84 -2.39 7.56
N GLY A 202 -8.14 -3.33 8.22
CA GLY A 202 -8.31 -4.76 8.03
C GLY A 202 -9.69 -5.29 8.40
N LYS A 203 -10.39 -4.67 9.36
CA LYS A 203 -11.77 -5.01 9.74
C LYS A 203 -12.81 -4.55 8.73
N ASN A 204 -12.48 -3.62 7.84
CA ASN A 204 -13.42 -3.16 6.82
C ASN A 204 -13.92 -4.35 5.97
N PRO A 205 -15.24 -4.55 5.83
CA PRO A 205 -15.79 -5.70 5.12
C PRO A 205 -15.31 -5.84 3.68
N PHE A 206 -15.14 -4.72 2.98
CA PHE A 206 -14.64 -4.71 1.60
C PHE A 206 -13.15 -5.06 1.53
N VAL A 207 -12.35 -4.63 2.50
CA VAL A 207 -10.93 -5.02 2.59
C VAL A 207 -10.80 -6.51 2.83
N ARG A 208 -11.61 -7.07 3.73
CA ARG A 208 -11.67 -8.53 3.96
C ARG A 208 -12.08 -9.29 2.71
N GLU A 209 -13.13 -8.83 2.03
CA GLU A 209 -13.60 -9.44 0.78
C GLU A 209 -12.51 -9.38 -0.29
N TRP A 210 -11.85 -8.24 -0.45
CA TRP A 210 -10.75 -8.06 -1.38
C TRP A 210 -9.61 -9.06 -1.11
N LYS A 211 -9.15 -9.15 0.13
CA LYS A 211 -8.12 -10.11 0.53
C LYS A 211 -8.53 -11.54 0.21
N LYS A 212 -9.71 -11.96 0.64
CA LYS A 212 -10.23 -13.29 0.37
C LYS A 212 -10.32 -13.62 -1.11
N LYS A 213 -10.62 -12.64 -1.95
CA LYS A 213 -10.81 -12.80 -3.38
C LYS A 213 -9.50 -12.81 -4.16
N THR A 214 -8.49 -12.04 -3.72
CA THR A 214 -7.34 -11.71 -4.56
C THR A 214 -6.01 -12.15 -3.99
N TYR A 215 -5.88 -12.32 -2.65
CA TYR A 215 -4.65 -12.84 -2.09
C TYR A 215 -4.64 -14.36 -2.23
N SER A 216 -3.54 -14.91 -2.73
CA SER A 216 -3.42 -16.36 -2.88
C SER A 216 -3.58 -17.03 -1.51
N HIS A 217 -4.49 -18.01 -1.45
CA HIS A 217 -4.75 -18.78 -0.25
C HIS A 217 -3.54 -19.69 0.04
N ASP A 218 -2.70 -19.25 0.93
CA ASP A 218 -1.97 -20.19 1.76
C ASP A 218 -2.96 -20.64 2.84
N GLU A 219 -3.36 -21.90 2.84
CA GLU A 219 -4.33 -22.47 3.81
C GLU A 219 -3.83 -22.39 5.26
N SER A 220 -2.63 -21.83 5.47
CA SER A 220 -2.02 -21.59 6.78
C SER A 220 -2.29 -20.20 7.37
N SER A 221 -2.87 -19.26 6.63
CA SER A 221 -3.23 -17.97 7.19
C SER A 221 -4.53 -18.08 7.95
N SER A 222 -4.44 -18.22 9.29
CA SER A 222 -5.57 -18.09 10.19
C SER A 222 -6.33 -16.79 9.91
N ASP A 223 -7.66 -16.85 9.93
CA ASP A 223 -8.56 -15.68 9.78
C ASP A 223 -8.42 -14.63 10.91
N GLU A 224 -7.46 -14.79 11.80
CA GLU A 224 -7.13 -13.90 12.89
C GLU A 224 -5.82 -13.20 12.64
N TYR A 225 -5.91 -11.93 12.20
CA TYR A 225 -4.81 -10.99 12.27
C TYR A 225 -4.54 -10.65 13.74
N ASN A 226 -3.85 -11.55 14.42
CA ASN A 226 -3.36 -11.30 15.77
C ASN A 226 -2.05 -10.50 15.72
N LEU A 227 -2.15 -9.20 15.45
CA LEU A 227 -1.34 -8.30 16.24
C LEU A 227 -2.06 -8.25 17.60
N ASP A 228 -1.57 -9.02 18.57
CA ASP A 228 -2.12 -9.09 19.92
C ASP A 228 -2.32 -7.68 20.48
N ILE A 229 -3.55 -7.18 20.38
CA ILE A 229 -3.99 -6.06 21.19
C ILE A 229 -4.77 -6.71 22.33
N PRO A 230 -4.29 -6.64 23.57
CA PRO A 230 -5.12 -7.05 24.69
C PRO A 230 -6.43 -6.26 24.65
N GLU A 231 -7.55 -6.96 24.57
CA GLU A 231 -8.84 -6.38 24.93
C GLU A 231 -8.78 -6.09 26.43
N SER A 232 -8.37 -4.91 26.82
CA SER A 232 -8.68 -4.42 28.17
C SER A 232 -8.35 -2.95 28.34
N ILE A 233 -9.35 -2.29 28.70
CA ILE A 233 -9.66 -1.12 29.53
C ILE A 233 -9.98 0.10 28.73
#